data_46b46d8e454a08d01699c289d9c1ba1b
#
_entry.id   46b46d8e454a08d01699c289d9c1ba1b
#
_cell.length_a   1.000
_cell.length_b   1.000
_cell.length_c   1.000
_cell.angle_alpha   90.00
_cell.angle_beta   90.00
_cell.angle_gamma   90.00
#
_symmetry.space_group_name_H-M   'P 1'
#
loop_
_entity.id
_entity.type
_entity.pdbx_description
1 polymer ?
#
loop_
_entity_poly.entity_id
_entity_poly.type
_entity_poly.pdbx_seq_one_letter_code
_entity_poly.pdbx_strand_id
1 'polypeptide(L)'
;MADLPESIMQTLDRYHNPPNKLRSLQEINARYNLALETYKKICLSSGDVRDQKISTHAEIKMLGWVLGKPDKDVIRDIAQNSNRVIYPGQYQ
;
A
#
# COMPACT_ATOMS: atom_id res chain seq x y z
N MET A 1 -13.51 -22.10 -29.99
CA MET A 1 -13.13 -21.13 -29.05
C MET A 1 -11.75 -20.65 -29.25
N ALA A 2 -11.58 -19.42 -29.20
CA ALA A 2 -10.25 -18.89 -29.36
C ALA A 2 -9.39 -19.30 -28.20
N ASP A 3 -8.18 -19.64 -28.50
CA ASP A 3 -7.30 -20.01 -27.46
C ASP A 3 -6.70 -18.79 -26.85
N LEU A 4 -6.81 -18.70 -25.56
CA LEU A 4 -6.17 -17.64 -24.84
C LEU A 4 -4.72 -18.03 -24.58
N PRO A 5 -3.86 -17.03 -24.52
CA PRO A 5 -2.48 -17.31 -24.11
C PRO A 5 -2.46 -17.99 -22.76
N GLU A 6 -1.53 -18.87 -22.59
CA GLU A 6 -1.44 -19.61 -21.35
C GLU A 6 -1.29 -18.70 -20.14
N SER A 7 -0.57 -17.60 -20.29
CA SER A 7 -0.39 -16.67 -19.20
C SER A 7 -1.71 -16.06 -18.74
N ILE A 8 -2.62 -15.81 -19.69
CA ILE A 8 -3.93 -15.27 -19.34
C ILE A 8 -4.76 -16.34 -18.64
N MET A 9 -4.71 -17.57 -19.13
CA MET A 9 -5.44 -18.65 -18.51
C MET A 9 -4.97 -18.90 -17.09
N GLN A 10 -3.67 -18.83 -16.87
CA GLN A 10 -3.14 -18.99 -15.52
C GLN A 10 -3.60 -17.86 -14.61
N THR A 11 -3.70 -16.67 -15.13
CA THR A 11 -4.17 -15.55 -14.36
C THR A 11 -5.63 -15.72 -13.98
N LEU A 12 -6.43 -16.17 -14.91
CA LEU A 12 -7.84 -16.40 -14.64
C LEU A 12 -8.02 -17.50 -13.59
N ASP A 13 -7.20 -18.52 -13.66
CA ASP A 13 -7.26 -19.56 -12.67
C ASP A 13 -6.97 -19.01 -11.28
N ARG A 14 -6.04 -18.10 -11.16
CA ARG A 14 -5.73 -17.54 -9.87
C ARG A 14 -6.91 -16.80 -9.27
N TYR A 15 -7.71 -16.15 -10.10
CA TYR A 15 -8.82 -15.38 -9.59
C TYR A 15 -10.05 -16.22 -9.33
N HIS A 16 -10.21 -17.29 -10.07
CA HIS A 16 -11.43 -18.06 -9.96
C HIS A 16 -11.30 -19.31 -9.16
N ASN A 17 -10.12 -19.87 -9.12
CA ASN A 17 -9.96 -21.14 -8.49
C ASN A 17 -8.85 -21.10 -7.51
N PRO A 18 -9.08 -21.29 -6.33
CA PRO A 18 -8.01 -21.36 -5.35
C PRO A 18 -7.00 -22.37 -5.82
N PRO A 19 -5.77 -22.17 -5.53
CA PRO A 19 -5.32 -21.88 -4.19
C PRO A 19 -5.38 -20.44 -3.76
N ASN A 20 -5.85 -19.55 -4.61
CA ASN A 20 -5.88 -18.18 -4.16
C ASN A 20 -6.97 -17.99 -3.16
N LYS A 21 -6.59 -17.52 -2.02
CA LYS A 21 -7.51 -17.21 -0.96
C LYS A 21 -7.43 -15.75 -0.64
N LEU A 22 -8.48 -15.25 -0.04
CA LEU A 22 -8.44 -13.90 0.46
C LEU A 22 -7.38 -13.81 1.54
N ARG A 23 -6.68 -12.72 1.57
CA ARG A 23 -5.67 -12.52 2.60
C ARG A 23 -6.36 -12.30 3.94
N SER A 24 -5.72 -12.75 5.00
CA SER A 24 -6.25 -12.55 6.33
C SER A 24 -6.12 -11.07 6.72
N LEU A 25 -6.90 -10.67 7.68
CA LEU A 25 -6.82 -9.32 8.19
C LEU A 25 -5.42 -9.03 8.71
N GLN A 26 -4.80 -10.02 9.33
CA GLN A 26 -3.47 -9.86 9.86
C GLN A 26 -2.45 -9.61 8.73
N GLU A 27 -2.57 -10.34 7.65
CA GLU A 27 -1.68 -10.16 6.51
C GLU A 27 -1.86 -8.80 5.86
N ILE A 28 -3.11 -8.37 5.72
CA ILE A 28 -3.39 -7.08 5.12
C ILE A 28 -2.86 -5.95 6.00
N ASN A 29 -3.01 -6.09 7.31
CA ASN A 29 -2.51 -5.10 8.23
C ASN A 29 -0.98 -5.03 8.20
N ALA A 30 -0.33 -6.17 8.09
CA ALA A 30 1.13 -6.21 7.96
C ALA A 30 1.57 -5.50 6.68
N ARG A 31 0.84 -5.70 5.60
CA ARG A 31 1.17 -5.05 4.34
C ARG A 31 0.96 -3.54 4.43
N TYR A 32 -0.09 -3.12 5.13
CA TYR A 32 -0.35 -1.70 5.34
C TYR A 32 0.82 -1.06 6.08
N ASN A 33 1.28 -1.69 7.14
CA ASN A 33 2.40 -1.16 7.92
C ASN A 33 3.69 -1.15 7.10
N LEU A 34 3.90 -2.16 6.28
CA LEU A 34 5.07 -2.20 5.42
C LEU A 34 5.02 -1.07 4.39
N ALA A 35 3.84 -0.79 3.85
CA ALA A 35 3.70 0.30 2.89
C ALA A 35 3.98 1.65 3.55
N LEU A 36 3.56 1.82 4.80
CA LEU A 36 3.87 3.04 5.53
C LEU A 36 5.38 3.20 5.75
N GLU A 37 6.06 2.10 6.08
CA GLU A 37 7.50 2.15 6.24
C GLU A 37 8.21 2.45 4.93
N THR A 38 7.71 1.88 3.85
CA THR A 38 8.26 2.13 2.52
C THR A 38 8.10 3.60 2.16
N TYR A 39 6.94 4.17 2.46
CA TYR A 39 6.68 5.56 2.18
C TYR A 39 7.64 6.45 2.97
N LYS A 40 7.88 6.10 4.22
CA LYS A 40 8.81 6.85 5.04
C LYS A 40 10.21 6.83 4.43
N LYS A 41 10.66 5.67 3.98
CA LYS A 41 11.97 5.55 3.36
C LYS A 41 12.05 6.36 2.07
N ILE A 42 10.99 6.36 1.29
CA ILE A 42 10.95 7.12 0.06
C ILE A 42 11.03 8.61 0.36
N CYS A 43 10.32 9.07 1.39
CA CYS A 43 10.32 10.46 1.76
C CYS A 43 11.70 10.92 2.27
N LEU A 44 12.47 10.01 2.82
CA LEU A 44 13.80 10.33 3.29
C LEU A 44 14.85 10.26 2.20
N SER A 45 14.49 9.71 1.04
CA SER A 45 15.45 9.56 -0.05
C SER A 45 15.73 10.89 -0.71
N SER A 46 16.92 11.03 -1.22
CA SER A 46 17.22 12.17 -2.07
C SER A 46 16.95 11.77 -3.50
N GLY A 47 16.73 12.72 -4.35
CA GLY A 47 16.47 12.43 -5.76
C GLY A 47 14.99 12.47 -6.09
N ASP A 48 14.67 12.13 -7.31
CA ASP A 48 13.30 12.22 -7.80
C ASP A 48 12.57 10.94 -7.48
N VAL A 49 11.75 10.99 -6.46
CA VAL A 49 10.97 9.84 -6.03
C VAL A 49 9.47 10.09 -6.17
N ARG A 50 9.11 11.03 -7.03
CA ARG A 50 7.71 11.44 -7.15
C ARG A 50 6.79 10.29 -7.51
N ASP A 51 7.16 9.50 -8.51
CA ASP A 51 6.33 8.39 -8.96
C ASP A 51 6.22 7.32 -7.87
N GLN A 52 7.30 7.08 -7.18
CA GLN A 52 7.29 6.10 -6.10
C GLN A 52 6.41 6.57 -4.95
N LYS A 53 6.42 7.85 -4.66
CA LYS A 53 5.56 8.39 -3.62
C LYS A 53 4.10 8.23 -4.01
N ILE A 54 3.75 8.53 -5.24
CA ILE A 54 2.38 8.42 -5.72
C ILE A 54 1.91 6.98 -5.63
N SER A 55 2.73 6.05 -6.10
CA SER A 55 2.35 4.65 -6.08
C SER A 55 2.17 4.12 -4.67
N THR A 56 3.09 4.44 -3.79
CA THR A 56 3.03 3.93 -2.43
C THR A 56 1.88 4.58 -1.66
N HIS A 57 1.64 5.85 -1.90
CA HIS A 57 0.52 6.55 -1.29
C HIS A 57 -0.79 5.88 -1.69
N ALA A 58 -0.93 5.54 -2.97
CA ALA A 58 -2.13 4.88 -3.45
C ALA A 58 -2.29 3.50 -2.81
N GLU A 59 -1.20 2.78 -2.64
CA GLU A 59 -1.24 1.48 -2.01
C GLU A 59 -1.70 1.60 -0.56
N ILE A 60 -1.20 2.58 0.16
CA ILE A 60 -1.59 2.79 1.55
C ILE A 60 -3.08 3.10 1.64
N LYS A 61 -3.58 3.95 0.76
CA LYS A 61 -4.99 4.31 0.78
C LYS A 61 -5.87 3.11 0.47
N MET A 62 -5.46 2.29 -0.48
CA MET A 62 -6.22 1.12 -0.83
C MET A 62 -6.25 0.11 0.31
N LEU A 63 -5.11 -0.13 0.92
CA LEU A 63 -5.04 -1.07 2.02
C LEU A 63 -5.81 -0.56 3.24
N GLY A 64 -5.76 0.73 3.47
CA GLY A 64 -6.54 1.34 4.54
C GLY A 64 -8.03 1.14 4.31
N TRP A 65 -8.46 1.30 3.07
CA TRP A 65 -9.85 1.09 2.73
C TRP A 65 -10.25 -0.37 2.98
N VAL A 66 -9.40 -1.31 2.57
CA VAL A 66 -9.68 -2.73 2.77
C VAL A 66 -9.77 -3.05 4.26
N LEU A 67 -8.95 -2.39 5.06
CA LEU A 67 -8.96 -2.61 6.49
C LEU A 67 -10.13 -1.91 7.20
N GLY A 68 -10.87 -1.12 6.45
CA GLY A 68 -12.00 -0.39 7.05
C GLY A 68 -11.57 0.83 7.86
N LYS A 69 -10.36 1.33 7.62
CA LYS A 69 -9.91 2.51 8.35
C LYS A 69 -10.58 3.76 7.79
N PRO A 70 -11.01 4.67 8.66
CA PRO A 70 -11.53 5.95 8.18
C PRO A 70 -10.44 6.73 7.45
N ASP A 71 -10.83 7.51 6.46
CA ASP A 71 -9.88 8.29 5.69
C ASP A 71 -9.00 9.16 6.56
N LYS A 72 -9.56 9.75 7.60
CA LYS A 72 -8.78 10.62 8.48
C LYS A 72 -7.66 9.86 9.17
N ASP A 73 -7.88 8.59 9.49
CA ASP A 73 -6.87 7.79 10.14
C ASP A 73 -5.76 7.44 9.16
N VAL A 74 -6.11 7.13 7.91
CA VAL A 74 -5.14 6.83 6.88
C VAL A 74 -4.30 8.07 6.59
N ILE A 75 -4.93 9.22 6.48
CA ILE A 75 -4.23 10.47 6.23
C ILE A 75 -3.27 10.77 7.37
N ARG A 76 -3.71 10.55 8.60
CA ARG A 76 -2.85 10.76 9.76
C ARG A 76 -1.64 9.83 9.73
N ASP A 77 -1.87 8.55 9.42
CA ASP A 77 -0.79 7.57 9.35
C ASP A 77 0.24 7.95 8.29
N ILE A 78 -0.24 8.41 7.14
CA ILE A 78 0.65 8.84 6.07
C ILE A 78 1.44 10.07 6.52
N ALA A 79 0.78 11.02 7.13
CA ALA A 79 1.44 12.24 7.58
C ALA A 79 2.52 11.95 8.61
N GLN A 80 2.25 11.06 9.53
CA GLN A 80 3.22 10.70 10.56
C GLN A 80 4.45 10.04 9.94
N ASN A 81 4.26 9.27 8.89
CA ASN A 81 5.38 8.60 8.27
C ASN A 81 6.09 9.45 7.23
N SER A 82 5.43 10.43 6.66
CA SER A 82 6.08 11.29 5.70
C SER A 82 6.86 12.42 6.34
N ASN A 83 6.55 12.74 7.59
CA ASN A 83 7.11 13.87 8.25
C ASN A 83 8.37 13.54 8.87
N ARG A 84 9.23 13.03 8.15
CA ARG A 84 10.47 12.55 8.54
C ARG A 84 11.22 13.43 9.41
N VAL A 85 11.11 14.67 9.24
CA VAL A 85 11.86 15.55 10.04
C VAL A 85 10.92 16.25 10.92
N ILE A 86 10.81 15.73 12.08
CA ILE A 86 9.90 16.29 12.96
C ILE A 86 10.58 17.09 13.94
N TYR A 87 10.24 18.31 14.03
CA TYR A 87 10.83 19.21 14.96
C TYR A 87 9.87 19.36 16.11
N PRO A 88 10.29 18.97 17.28
CA PRO A 88 9.38 18.99 18.42
C PRO A 88 8.63 20.29 18.56
N GLY A 89 9.24 21.36 18.25
CA GLY A 89 8.56 22.63 18.37
C GLY A 89 7.52 22.89 17.33
N GLN A 90 7.47 22.08 16.29
CA GLN A 90 6.58 22.33 15.22
C GLN A 90 5.27 21.67 15.36
N TYR A 91 5.21 20.69 16.20
CA TYR A 91 4.07 19.97 16.25
C TYR A 91 3.17 20.38 17.21
N GLN A 92 3.49 21.19 17.96
CA GLN A 92 2.64 21.55 19.01
C GLN A 92 1.49 22.34 18.64
#